data_ea39d2b82b15b62d0ee2edc8763d90f7
#
_entry.id   ea39d2b82b15b62d0ee2edc8763d90f7
#
_cell.length_a   1.000
_cell.length_b   1.000
_cell.length_c   1.000
_cell.angle_alpha   90.00
_cell.angle_beta   90.00
_cell.angle_gamma   90.00
#
_symmetry.space_group_name_H-M   'P 1'
#
loop_
_entity.id
_entity.type
_entity.pdbx_description
1 polymer ?
#
loop_
_entity_poly.entity_id
_entity_poly.type
_entity_poly.pdbx_seq_one_letter_code
_entity_poly.pdbx_strand_id
1 'polypeptide(L)'
;PAPIQMYEITINYKPEYQLDDGGKRIRDKNGDYIRLWRDEIKNEDDIWKEIVKAADVPGLTGSPKLQPIATRQVMLSTGMKAPMGLKIYGPDLASIEQAGLQMEKALKAIPDINSSSVYYDRAEGAPYIEIHLDREKLGRYGIQVGTVQRVIETAIGGMPEGSTVEGRERFPIRVRYARELRDDPDVLNGILVPTAEGTQIPLGELATFDFVKGATMIQSENTFLMGYVTFDKVGNKAEVDVVHAAQKHIDELVAHGKIKLSKGVTYKFTGTYEQQIHAAERLQVVIPITLILIFLILFFQFKSVMASMIHFSGVFVAFAGGFILIWLYGQDWFFNFNIAGV
;
A
#
# COMPACT_ATOMS: atom_id res chain seq x y z
N PRO A 1 7.99 -0.22 -10.78
CA PRO A 1 7.51 -1.59 -10.98
C PRO A 1 7.13 -2.20 -9.64
N ALA A 2 5.99 -2.90 -9.59
CA ALA A 2 5.58 -3.59 -8.38
C ALA A 2 6.48 -4.81 -8.15
N PRO A 3 6.80 -5.19 -6.89
CA PRO A 3 7.54 -6.41 -6.61
C PRO A 3 6.76 -7.64 -7.07
N ILE A 4 7.48 -8.72 -7.39
CA ILE A 4 6.92 -9.92 -8.02
C ILE A 4 5.87 -10.64 -7.13
N GLN A 5 5.95 -10.45 -5.82
CA GLN A 5 5.01 -10.98 -4.83
C GLN A 5 3.78 -10.11 -4.60
N MET A 6 3.68 -8.94 -5.26
CA MET A 6 2.52 -8.08 -5.13
C MET A 6 1.41 -8.54 -6.06
N TYR A 7 0.28 -8.89 -5.49
CA TYR A 7 -0.95 -9.18 -6.22
C TYR A 7 -1.94 -8.03 -6.04
N GLU A 8 -2.53 -7.58 -7.13
CA GLU A 8 -3.63 -6.60 -7.12
C GLU A 8 -4.87 -7.29 -7.69
N ILE A 9 -5.92 -7.35 -6.87
CA ILE A 9 -7.19 -8.00 -7.25
C ILE A 9 -8.29 -6.96 -7.14
N THR A 10 -8.95 -6.67 -8.25
CA THR A 10 -10.15 -5.84 -8.27
C THR A 10 -11.38 -6.72 -8.14
N ILE A 11 -12.15 -6.51 -7.07
CA ILE A 11 -13.35 -7.29 -6.77
C ILE A 11 -14.56 -6.39 -6.99
N ASN A 12 -15.41 -6.77 -7.94
CA ASN A 12 -16.71 -6.14 -8.17
C ASN A 12 -17.80 -7.02 -7.56
N TYR A 13 -18.52 -6.52 -6.58
CA TYR A 13 -19.65 -7.23 -6.00
C TYR A 13 -20.99 -6.72 -6.57
N LYS A 14 -22.00 -7.58 -6.49
CA LYS A 14 -23.35 -7.25 -6.96
C LYS A 14 -23.96 -6.14 -6.12
N PRO A 15 -24.81 -5.28 -6.68
CA PRO A 15 -25.57 -4.32 -5.89
C PRO A 15 -26.48 -5.05 -4.90
N GLU A 16 -26.86 -4.39 -3.81
CA GLU A 16 -27.72 -4.99 -2.78
C GLU A 16 -29.06 -5.46 -3.34
N TYR A 17 -29.65 -4.67 -4.21
CA TYR A 17 -30.93 -4.97 -4.87
C TYR A 17 -30.76 -5.13 -6.37
N GLN A 18 -31.61 -5.94 -6.98
CA GLN A 18 -31.66 -6.09 -8.41
C GLN A 18 -32.16 -4.78 -9.05
N LEU A 19 -31.44 -4.32 -10.09
CA LEU A 19 -31.73 -3.09 -10.79
C LEU A 19 -32.18 -3.41 -12.23
N ASP A 20 -33.07 -2.59 -12.78
CA ASP A 20 -33.41 -2.57 -14.20
C ASP A 20 -32.32 -1.82 -15.02
N ASP A 21 -32.47 -1.78 -16.35
CA ASP A 21 -31.55 -1.08 -17.25
C ASP A 21 -31.51 0.45 -16.99
N GLY A 22 -32.51 1.00 -16.29
CA GLY A 22 -32.58 2.38 -15.87
C GLY A 22 -32.04 2.66 -14.47
N GLY A 23 -31.49 1.63 -13.78
CA GLY A 23 -30.93 1.76 -12.42
C GLY A 23 -31.99 1.77 -11.31
N LYS A 24 -33.27 1.45 -11.56
CA LYS A 24 -34.32 1.38 -10.57
C LYS A 24 -34.39 0.00 -9.95
N ARG A 25 -34.70 -0.09 -8.64
CA ARG A 25 -34.87 -1.36 -7.94
C ARG A 25 -36.07 -2.13 -8.44
N ILE A 26 -35.90 -3.39 -8.77
CA ILE A 26 -36.96 -4.30 -9.22
C ILE A 26 -37.68 -4.89 -8.01
N ARG A 27 -39.01 -5.01 -8.13
CA ARG A 27 -39.86 -5.65 -7.12
C ARG A 27 -40.27 -7.04 -7.57
N ASP A 28 -40.47 -7.93 -6.62
CA ASP A 28 -41.01 -9.26 -6.84
C ASP A 28 -42.57 -9.21 -7.01
N LYS A 29 -43.19 -10.40 -7.14
CA LYS A 29 -44.66 -10.53 -7.28
C LYS A 29 -45.43 -10.08 -6.04
N ASN A 30 -44.78 -10.01 -4.88
CA ASN A 30 -45.37 -9.59 -3.59
C ASN A 30 -45.20 -8.08 -3.36
N GLY A 31 -44.45 -7.39 -4.22
CA GLY A 31 -44.16 -5.97 -4.09
C GLY A 31 -42.90 -5.65 -3.31
N ASP A 32 -42.17 -6.66 -2.86
CA ASP A 32 -40.90 -6.48 -2.14
C ASP A 32 -39.71 -6.32 -3.10
N TYR A 33 -38.67 -5.57 -2.68
CA TYR A 33 -37.47 -5.42 -3.50
C TYR A 33 -36.66 -6.71 -3.51
N ILE A 34 -36.25 -7.15 -4.71
CA ILE A 34 -35.45 -8.36 -4.89
C ILE A 34 -34.03 -8.09 -4.39
N ARG A 35 -33.69 -8.64 -3.23
CA ARG A 35 -32.38 -8.51 -2.62
C ARG A 35 -31.40 -9.55 -3.19
N LEU A 36 -30.19 -9.12 -3.58
CA LEU A 36 -29.17 -9.98 -4.17
C LEU A 36 -28.10 -10.40 -3.15
N TRP A 37 -27.97 -9.66 -2.05
CA TRP A 37 -27.02 -10.04 -1.01
C TRP A 37 -27.65 -11.12 -0.09
N ARG A 38 -26.78 -11.93 0.49
CA ARG A 38 -27.16 -12.92 1.51
C ARG A 38 -27.71 -12.20 2.75
N ASP A 39 -28.58 -12.85 3.50
CA ASP A 39 -29.23 -12.24 4.68
C ASP A 39 -28.24 -11.83 5.77
N GLU A 40 -27.10 -12.51 5.85
CA GLU A 40 -26.02 -12.23 6.79
C GLU A 40 -25.27 -10.93 6.46
N ILE A 41 -25.29 -10.51 5.21
CA ILE A 41 -24.58 -9.32 4.71
C ILE A 41 -25.54 -8.13 4.79
N LYS A 42 -25.28 -7.22 5.71
CA LYS A 42 -26.12 -6.04 5.92
C LYS A 42 -25.56 -4.76 5.28
N ASN A 43 -24.26 -4.71 5.12
CA ASN A 43 -23.55 -3.56 4.58
C ASN A 43 -22.26 -3.99 3.86
N GLU A 44 -21.58 -3.05 3.23
CA GLU A 44 -20.33 -3.30 2.50
C GLU A 44 -19.18 -3.76 3.41
N ASP A 45 -19.20 -3.39 4.69
CA ASP A 45 -18.17 -3.83 5.64
C ASP A 45 -18.28 -5.33 5.94
N ASP A 46 -19.49 -5.89 5.90
CA ASP A 46 -19.67 -7.32 6.07
C ASP A 46 -19.14 -8.09 4.84
N ILE A 47 -19.33 -7.56 3.62
CA ILE A 47 -18.69 -8.11 2.41
C ILE A 47 -17.17 -8.10 2.57
N TRP A 48 -16.61 -6.99 3.04
CA TRP A 48 -15.17 -6.88 3.23
C TRP A 48 -14.63 -7.86 4.26
N LYS A 49 -15.34 -8.09 5.37
CA LYS A 49 -14.98 -9.12 6.36
C LYS A 49 -14.92 -10.52 5.75
N GLU A 50 -15.90 -10.86 4.91
CA GLU A 50 -15.90 -12.15 4.19
C GLU A 50 -14.74 -12.27 3.19
N ILE A 51 -14.40 -11.18 2.49
CA ILE A 51 -13.25 -11.14 1.58
C ILE A 51 -11.95 -11.36 2.37
N VAL A 52 -11.75 -10.63 3.48
CA VAL A 52 -10.57 -10.78 4.33
C VAL A 52 -10.45 -12.19 4.87
N LYS A 53 -11.57 -12.77 5.32
CA LYS A 53 -11.61 -14.15 5.81
C LYS A 53 -11.26 -15.17 4.72
N ALA A 54 -11.73 -14.95 3.49
CA ALA A 54 -11.41 -15.82 2.36
C ALA A 54 -9.96 -15.67 1.88
N ALA A 55 -9.37 -14.49 2.10
CA ALA A 55 -7.98 -14.18 1.75
C ALA A 55 -6.99 -14.52 2.88
N ASP A 56 -7.44 -15.01 4.03
CA ASP A 56 -6.58 -15.44 5.14
C ASP A 56 -5.93 -16.79 4.82
N VAL A 57 -4.95 -16.73 3.94
CA VAL A 57 -4.18 -17.87 3.46
C VAL A 57 -2.72 -17.69 3.90
N PRO A 58 -2.04 -18.76 4.38
CA PRO A 58 -0.64 -18.68 4.75
C PRO A 58 0.22 -18.07 3.64
N GLY A 59 0.99 -17.03 3.98
CA GLY A 59 1.85 -16.32 3.04
C GLY A 59 1.20 -15.10 2.35
N LEU A 60 -0.09 -14.87 2.52
CA LEU A 60 -0.74 -13.62 2.13
C LEU A 60 -0.84 -12.66 3.31
N THR A 61 -0.68 -11.38 3.03
CA THR A 61 -0.89 -10.31 4.01
C THR A 61 -2.20 -9.59 3.73
N GLY A 62 -2.91 -9.23 4.80
CA GLY A 62 -4.13 -8.45 4.69
C GLY A 62 -3.88 -7.09 4.03
N SER A 63 -4.86 -6.59 3.30
CA SER A 63 -4.83 -5.27 2.69
C SER A 63 -5.87 -4.36 3.35
N PRO A 64 -5.62 -3.06 3.49
CA PRO A 64 -6.65 -2.12 3.94
C PRO A 64 -7.80 -2.06 2.94
N LYS A 65 -9.03 -1.79 3.43
CA LYS A 65 -10.21 -1.56 2.59
C LYS A 65 -10.06 -0.23 1.86
N LEU A 66 -9.54 -0.26 0.66
CA LEU A 66 -9.42 0.92 -0.19
C LEU A 66 -10.03 0.65 -1.56
N GLN A 67 -10.83 1.59 -2.03
CA GLN A 67 -11.29 1.57 -3.42
C GLN A 67 -10.13 1.89 -4.38
N PRO A 68 -10.15 1.40 -5.65
CA PRO A 68 -9.02 1.53 -6.56
C PRO A 68 -8.49 2.96 -6.74
N ILE A 69 -9.37 3.95 -6.84
CA ILE A 69 -9.00 5.36 -6.98
C ILE A 69 -8.39 5.89 -5.68
N ALA A 70 -9.03 5.61 -4.53
CA ALA A 70 -8.55 6.01 -3.21
C ALA A 70 -7.18 5.37 -2.91
N THR A 71 -6.98 4.10 -3.25
CA THR A 71 -5.69 3.42 -3.12
C THR A 71 -4.59 4.15 -3.88
N ARG A 72 -4.84 4.50 -5.13
CA ARG A 72 -3.85 5.25 -5.93
C ARG A 72 -3.56 6.63 -5.38
N GLN A 73 -4.58 7.36 -4.94
CA GLN A 73 -4.42 8.67 -4.31
C GLN A 73 -3.58 8.57 -3.03
N VAL A 74 -3.87 7.60 -2.17
CA VAL A 74 -3.09 7.35 -0.95
C VAL A 74 -1.64 7.02 -1.28
N MET A 75 -1.40 6.10 -2.22
CA MET A 75 -0.05 5.73 -2.64
C MET A 75 0.75 6.91 -3.21
N LEU A 76 0.11 7.78 -3.99
CA LEU A 76 0.77 8.97 -4.56
C LEU A 76 1.07 10.03 -3.50
N SER A 77 0.20 10.19 -2.50
CA SER A 77 0.34 11.22 -1.47
C SER A 77 1.26 10.82 -0.32
N THR A 78 1.29 9.54 0.06
CA THR A 78 2.03 9.03 1.23
C THR A 78 3.25 8.19 0.86
N GLY A 79 3.29 7.66 -0.36
CA GLY A 79 4.27 6.66 -0.81
C GLY A 79 4.02 5.26 -0.24
N MET A 80 2.90 5.04 0.46
CA MET A 80 2.54 3.78 1.10
C MET A 80 1.22 3.22 0.55
N LYS A 81 0.97 1.93 0.80
CA LYS A 81 -0.26 1.24 0.36
C LYS A 81 -1.42 1.35 1.37
N ALA A 82 -1.26 2.15 2.41
CA ALA A 82 -2.25 2.36 3.47
C ALA A 82 -2.33 3.83 3.85
N PRO A 83 -3.49 4.30 4.40
CA PRO A 83 -3.67 5.69 4.78
C PRO A 83 -2.76 6.13 5.93
N MET A 84 -2.36 5.20 6.79
CA MET A 84 -1.48 5.44 7.93
C MET A 84 -0.32 4.45 7.94
N GLY A 85 0.85 4.91 8.36
CA GLY A 85 2.03 4.08 8.49
C GLY A 85 3.14 4.72 9.31
N LEU A 86 4.11 3.89 9.60
CA LEU A 86 5.32 4.24 10.30
C LEU A 86 6.50 3.97 9.37
N LYS A 87 7.19 5.01 8.92
CA LYS A 87 8.44 4.89 8.16
C LYS A 87 9.59 4.70 9.12
N ILE A 88 10.49 3.80 8.79
CA ILE A 88 11.68 3.43 9.56
C ILE A 88 12.88 3.67 8.66
N TYR A 89 13.81 4.47 9.11
CA TYR A 89 15.05 4.76 8.41
C TYR A 89 16.23 4.14 9.13
N GLY A 90 17.18 3.60 8.37
CA GLY A 90 18.34 2.96 8.98
C GLY A 90 19.54 2.90 8.04
N PRO A 91 20.72 2.53 8.59
CA PRO A 91 21.94 2.43 7.81
C PRO A 91 21.99 1.19 6.90
N ASP A 92 21.26 0.14 7.26
CA ASP A 92 21.22 -1.14 6.54
C ASP A 92 19.86 -1.81 6.67
N LEU A 93 19.55 -2.73 5.76
CA LEU A 93 18.25 -3.41 5.67
C LEU A 93 17.97 -4.28 6.89
N ALA A 94 18.98 -4.92 7.46
CA ALA A 94 18.82 -5.82 8.60
C ALA A 94 18.39 -5.05 9.87
N SER A 95 18.97 -3.87 10.11
CA SER A 95 18.57 -2.98 11.21
C SER A 95 17.14 -2.46 11.04
N ILE A 96 16.75 -2.12 9.81
CA ILE A 96 15.38 -1.70 9.48
C ILE A 96 14.40 -2.85 9.68
N GLU A 97 14.74 -4.06 9.21
CA GLU A 97 13.94 -5.28 9.36
C GLU A 97 13.67 -5.58 10.83
N GLN A 98 14.72 -5.57 11.67
CA GLN A 98 14.60 -5.82 13.09
C GLN A 98 13.69 -4.80 13.79
N ALA A 99 13.83 -3.52 13.47
CA ALA A 99 12.99 -2.47 14.01
C ALA A 99 11.54 -2.62 13.51
N GLY A 100 11.35 -2.90 12.24
CA GLY A 100 10.03 -3.08 11.60
C GLY A 100 9.22 -4.19 12.25
N LEU A 101 9.82 -5.35 12.46
CA LEU A 101 9.17 -6.49 13.12
C LEU A 101 8.76 -6.18 14.57
N GLN A 102 9.60 -5.46 15.33
CA GLN A 102 9.26 -5.05 16.70
C GLN A 102 8.10 -4.04 16.70
N MET A 103 8.11 -3.07 15.79
CA MET A 103 7.07 -2.04 15.67
C MET A 103 5.76 -2.62 15.16
N GLU A 104 5.79 -3.56 14.21
CA GLU A 104 4.61 -4.31 13.76
C GLU A 104 3.91 -5.00 14.94
N LYS A 105 4.69 -5.72 15.77
CA LYS A 105 4.16 -6.40 16.96
C LYS A 105 3.57 -5.42 17.97
N ALA A 106 4.22 -4.27 18.18
CA ALA A 106 3.75 -3.25 19.12
C ALA A 106 2.45 -2.57 18.62
N LEU A 107 2.36 -2.25 17.33
CA LEU A 107 1.16 -1.64 16.73
C LEU A 107 -0.04 -2.60 16.77
N LYS A 108 0.16 -3.91 16.57
CA LYS A 108 -0.89 -4.93 16.69
C LYS A 108 -1.53 -5.01 18.09
N ALA A 109 -0.85 -4.54 19.11
CA ALA A 109 -1.35 -4.54 20.50
C ALA A 109 -2.26 -3.34 20.83
N ILE A 110 -2.39 -2.36 19.95
CA ILE A 110 -3.18 -1.14 20.17
C ILE A 110 -4.64 -1.41 19.79
N PRO A 111 -5.61 -1.21 20.72
CA PRO A 111 -7.03 -1.54 20.45
C PRO A 111 -7.66 -0.74 19.33
N ASP A 112 -7.17 0.49 19.08
CA ASP A 112 -7.71 1.41 18.07
C ASP A 112 -7.19 1.12 16.66
N ILE A 113 -6.25 0.19 16.54
CA ILE A 113 -5.65 -0.26 15.27
C ILE A 113 -6.22 -1.62 14.92
N ASN A 114 -6.62 -1.77 13.66
CA ASN A 114 -7.03 -3.06 13.13
C ASN A 114 -5.79 -3.96 13.00
N SER A 115 -5.64 -4.91 13.90
CA SER A 115 -4.47 -5.80 13.96
C SER A 115 -4.23 -6.58 12.66
N SER A 116 -5.28 -6.90 11.89
CA SER A 116 -5.16 -7.59 10.59
C SER A 116 -4.60 -6.70 9.48
N SER A 117 -4.69 -5.37 9.63
CA SER A 117 -4.15 -4.39 8.68
C SER A 117 -2.69 -4.00 8.98
N VAL A 118 -2.19 -4.36 10.16
CA VAL A 118 -0.81 -4.04 10.55
C VAL A 118 0.15 -4.97 9.84
N TYR A 119 0.98 -4.40 9.00
CA TYR A 119 1.94 -5.15 8.21
C TYR A 119 3.23 -4.36 7.98
N TYR A 120 4.35 -5.00 8.31
CA TYR A 120 5.68 -4.52 7.92
C TYR A 120 5.99 -5.03 6.51
N ASP A 121 6.24 -4.10 5.56
CA ASP A 121 6.65 -4.44 4.19
C ASP A 121 8.12 -4.89 4.21
N ARG A 122 8.32 -6.20 4.31
CA ARG A 122 9.64 -6.81 4.51
C ARG A 122 10.57 -6.50 3.37
N ALA A 123 11.69 -5.89 3.71
CA ALA A 123 12.74 -5.58 2.75
C ALA A 123 13.48 -6.84 2.30
N GLU A 124 13.62 -7.83 3.18
CA GLU A 124 14.31 -9.10 2.93
C GLU A 124 13.33 -10.27 2.87
N GLY A 125 13.67 -11.30 2.14
CA GLY A 125 12.90 -12.54 2.09
C GLY A 125 12.61 -13.10 0.72
N ALA A 126 12.95 -12.39 -0.36
CA ALA A 126 12.87 -12.96 -1.70
C ALA A 126 13.90 -14.09 -1.85
N PRO A 127 13.49 -15.28 -2.34
CA PRO A 127 14.41 -16.34 -2.63
C PRO A 127 15.19 -15.99 -3.90
N TYR A 128 16.52 -16.02 -3.80
CA TYR A 128 17.44 -15.88 -4.93
C TYR A 128 18.24 -17.14 -5.08
N ILE A 129 18.60 -17.46 -6.32
CA ILE A 129 19.59 -18.49 -6.64
C ILE A 129 20.85 -17.74 -7.10
N GLU A 130 21.91 -17.82 -6.30
CA GLU A 130 23.23 -17.32 -6.66
C GLU A 130 24.02 -18.45 -7.31
N ILE A 131 24.58 -18.17 -8.48
CA ILE A 131 25.36 -19.13 -9.25
C ILE A 131 26.82 -18.71 -9.20
N HIS A 132 27.63 -19.42 -8.41
CA HIS A 132 29.03 -19.15 -8.21
C HIS A 132 29.87 -20.00 -9.17
N LEU A 133 30.51 -19.35 -10.15
CA LEU A 133 31.34 -20.01 -11.15
C LEU A 133 32.72 -20.37 -10.58
N ASP A 134 33.12 -21.63 -10.74
CA ASP A 134 34.46 -22.10 -10.39
C ASP A 134 35.44 -21.77 -11.50
N ARG A 135 36.21 -20.71 -11.32
CA ARG A 135 37.15 -20.21 -12.32
C ARG A 135 38.31 -21.17 -12.61
N GLU A 136 38.70 -22.02 -11.65
CA GLU A 136 39.76 -23.01 -11.87
C GLU A 136 39.25 -24.14 -12.79
N LYS A 137 38.04 -24.62 -12.54
CA LYS A 137 37.41 -25.62 -13.42
C LYS A 137 37.18 -25.06 -14.82
N LEU A 138 36.67 -23.82 -14.91
CA LEU A 138 36.52 -23.16 -16.22
C LEU A 138 37.84 -23.10 -16.99
N GLY A 139 38.94 -22.75 -16.29
CA GLY A 139 40.30 -22.74 -16.89
C GLY A 139 40.75 -24.12 -17.39
N ARG A 140 40.46 -25.18 -16.63
CA ARG A 140 40.79 -26.58 -17.03
C ARG A 140 40.08 -27.02 -18.31
N TYR A 141 38.81 -26.60 -18.48
CA TYR A 141 38.02 -26.91 -19.68
C TYR A 141 38.16 -25.88 -20.79
N GLY A 142 38.99 -24.85 -20.62
CA GLY A 142 39.16 -23.79 -21.60
C GLY A 142 37.93 -22.96 -21.88
N ILE A 143 37.00 -22.87 -20.91
CA ILE A 143 35.71 -22.18 -21.03
C ILE A 143 35.83 -20.76 -20.46
N GLN A 144 35.43 -19.77 -21.23
CA GLN A 144 35.38 -18.38 -20.75
C GLN A 144 34.14 -18.13 -19.86
N VAL A 145 34.29 -17.35 -18.80
CA VAL A 145 33.21 -16.92 -17.91
C VAL A 145 32.01 -16.37 -18.70
N GLY A 146 32.28 -15.50 -19.70
CA GLY A 146 31.23 -14.91 -20.53
C GLY A 146 30.41 -15.93 -21.34
N THR A 147 31.01 -17.07 -21.72
CA THR A 147 30.27 -18.16 -22.38
C THR A 147 29.30 -18.81 -21.44
N VAL A 148 29.73 -19.11 -20.19
CA VAL A 148 28.82 -19.70 -19.18
C VAL A 148 27.68 -18.73 -18.82
N GLN A 149 28.02 -17.46 -18.60
CA GLN A 149 27.01 -16.44 -18.29
C GLN A 149 25.93 -16.32 -19.39
N ARG A 150 26.37 -16.36 -20.66
CA ARG A 150 25.44 -16.31 -21.81
C ARG A 150 24.55 -17.54 -21.87
N VAL A 151 25.08 -18.73 -21.57
CA VAL A 151 24.29 -19.96 -21.50
C VAL A 151 23.26 -19.86 -20.37
N ILE A 152 23.66 -19.42 -19.18
CA ILE A 152 22.76 -19.22 -18.04
C ILE A 152 21.65 -18.20 -18.38
N GLU A 153 22.02 -17.06 -18.96
CA GLU A 153 21.09 -16.01 -19.36
C GLU A 153 20.07 -16.54 -20.39
N THR A 154 20.55 -17.27 -21.41
CA THR A 154 19.67 -17.83 -22.44
C THR A 154 18.80 -18.95 -21.90
N ALA A 155 19.37 -19.91 -21.18
CA ALA A 155 18.66 -21.09 -20.72
C ALA A 155 17.60 -20.75 -19.67
N ILE A 156 17.93 -19.89 -18.68
CA ILE A 156 17.07 -19.59 -17.55
C ILE A 156 16.26 -18.31 -17.82
N GLY A 157 16.91 -17.21 -18.13
CA GLY A 157 16.29 -15.89 -18.31
C GLY A 157 15.53 -15.74 -19.64
N GLY A 158 16.08 -16.33 -20.66
CA GLY A 158 15.65 -16.19 -22.04
C GLY A 158 16.20 -14.94 -22.71
N MET A 159 16.98 -15.12 -23.76
CA MET A 159 17.58 -14.04 -24.53
C MET A 159 16.66 -13.59 -25.67
N PRO A 160 16.43 -12.29 -25.87
CA PRO A 160 15.69 -11.81 -27.03
C PRO A 160 16.58 -11.90 -28.28
N GLU A 161 16.14 -12.70 -29.26
CA GLU A 161 16.85 -12.92 -30.54
C GLU A 161 16.35 -12.01 -31.66
N GLY A 162 15.20 -11.38 -31.47
CA GLY A 162 14.61 -10.50 -32.47
C GLY A 162 13.17 -10.12 -32.13
N SER A 163 12.49 -9.56 -33.12
CA SER A 163 11.04 -9.27 -32.99
C SER A 163 10.33 -9.53 -34.31
N THR A 164 9.13 -10.06 -34.24
CA THR A 164 8.18 -10.10 -35.37
C THR A 164 7.36 -8.82 -35.39
N VAL A 165 6.91 -8.44 -36.59
CA VAL A 165 6.04 -7.29 -36.80
C VAL A 165 4.75 -7.78 -37.43
N GLU A 166 3.64 -7.66 -36.71
CA GLU A 166 2.31 -8.05 -37.15
C GLU A 166 1.41 -6.80 -37.19
N GLY A 167 1.28 -6.23 -38.34
CA GLY A 167 0.56 -4.94 -38.49
C GLY A 167 1.30 -3.79 -37.80
N ARG A 168 0.73 -3.28 -36.70
CA ARG A 168 1.35 -2.21 -35.88
C ARG A 168 2.02 -2.76 -34.61
N GLU A 169 1.85 -4.03 -34.31
CA GLU A 169 2.37 -4.68 -33.09
C GLU A 169 3.73 -5.31 -33.36
N ARG A 170 4.56 -5.31 -32.30
CA ARG A 170 5.91 -5.92 -32.33
C ARG A 170 5.99 -6.92 -31.19
N PHE A 171 6.31 -8.16 -31.53
CA PHE A 171 6.42 -9.24 -30.56
C PHE A 171 7.89 -9.68 -30.46
N PRO A 172 8.51 -9.62 -29.26
CA PRO A 172 9.87 -10.10 -29.08
C PRO A 172 9.92 -11.63 -29.18
N ILE A 173 10.87 -12.13 -29.96
CA ILE A 173 11.20 -13.57 -30.01
C ILE A 173 12.20 -13.82 -28.90
N ARG A 174 11.87 -14.71 -27.96
CA ARG A 174 12.76 -15.05 -26.84
C ARG A 174 13.03 -16.54 -26.83
N VAL A 175 14.31 -16.91 -26.84
CA VAL A 175 14.77 -18.30 -26.76
C VAL A 175 15.14 -18.62 -25.31
N ARG A 176 14.57 -19.68 -24.76
CA ARG A 176 14.88 -20.20 -23.43
C ARG A 176 14.54 -21.67 -23.31
N TYR A 177 15.03 -22.33 -22.27
CA TYR A 177 14.62 -23.71 -21.97
C TYR A 177 13.14 -23.79 -21.63
N ALA A 178 12.51 -24.93 -21.89
CA ALA A 178 11.17 -25.23 -21.45
C ALA A 178 11.08 -25.11 -19.93
N ARG A 179 9.88 -24.83 -19.40
CA ARG A 179 9.70 -24.56 -17.97
C ARG A 179 10.20 -25.71 -17.11
N GLU A 180 9.92 -26.93 -17.51
CA GLU A 180 10.24 -28.17 -16.81
C GLU A 180 11.77 -28.38 -16.67
N LEU A 181 12.57 -27.71 -17.51
CA LEU A 181 14.04 -27.80 -17.50
C LEU A 181 14.69 -26.60 -16.75
N ARG A 182 13.94 -25.76 -16.08
CA ARG A 182 14.45 -24.55 -15.41
C ARG A 182 13.74 -24.14 -14.13
N ASP A 183 12.67 -24.83 -13.72
CA ASP A 183 11.93 -24.51 -12.48
C ASP A 183 12.39 -25.35 -11.28
N ASP A 184 13.15 -26.41 -11.52
CA ASP A 184 13.78 -27.23 -10.49
C ASP A 184 15.28 -26.93 -10.42
N PRO A 185 15.80 -26.50 -9.26
CA PRO A 185 17.22 -26.24 -9.05
C PRO A 185 18.13 -27.43 -9.39
N ASP A 186 17.71 -28.64 -9.12
CA ASP A 186 18.50 -29.85 -9.42
C ASP A 186 18.65 -30.04 -10.93
N VAL A 187 17.66 -29.65 -11.72
CA VAL A 187 17.71 -29.70 -13.17
C VAL A 187 18.66 -28.63 -13.74
N LEU A 188 18.86 -27.51 -13.06
CA LEU A 188 19.78 -26.46 -13.49
C LEU A 188 21.23 -26.96 -13.57
N ASN A 189 21.62 -27.91 -12.71
CA ASN A 189 22.93 -28.56 -12.77
C ASN A 189 23.19 -29.26 -14.11
N GLY A 190 22.14 -29.73 -14.77
CA GLY A 190 22.19 -30.43 -16.05
C GLY A 190 22.30 -29.52 -17.28
N ILE A 191 22.25 -28.20 -17.14
CA ILE A 191 22.40 -27.26 -18.26
C ILE A 191 23.76 -27.46 -18.89
N LEU A 192 23.82 -27.68 -20.22
CA LEU A 192 25.05 -27.98 -20.94
C LEU A 192 25.72 -26.71 -21.42
N VAL A 193 27.00 -26.59 -21.11
CA VAL A 193 27.88 -25.49 -21.54
C VAL A 193 28.89 -26.01 -22.56
N PRO A 194 28.94 -25.44 -23.78
CA PRO A 194 29.90 -25.89 -24.82
C PRO A 194 31.32 -25.40 -24.54
N THR A 195 32.30 -26.27 -24.71
CA THR A 195 33.72 -25.92 -24.81
C THR A 195 34.03 -25.40 -26.21
N ALA A 196 35.24 -24.84 -26.40
CA ALA A 196 35.71 -24.41 -27.71
C ALA A 196 35.82 -25.57 -28.72
N GLU A 197 36.04 -26.79 -28.23
CA GLU A 197 36.15 -28.03 -29.02
C GLU A 197 34.81 -28.70 -29.31
N GLY A 198 33.69 -28.13 -28.81
CA GLY A 198 32.32 -28.65 -29.00
C GLY A 198 31.91 -29.70 -27.99
N THR A 199 32.71 -30.03 -26.99
CA THR A 199 32.34 -30.90 -25.89
C THR A 199 31.33 -30.16 -24.98
N GLN A 200 30.33 -30.87 -24.48
CA GLN A 200 29.30 -30.31 -23.61
C GLN A 200 29.61 -30.67 -22.15
N ILE A 201 29.73 -29.68 -21.28
CA ILE A 201 29.99 -29.87 -19.84
C ILE A 201 28.77 -29.42 -19.05
N PRO A 202 28.24 -30.24 -18.12
CA PRO A 202 27.14 -29.83 -17.24
C PRO A 202 27.49 -28.64 -16.38
N LEU A 203 26.56 -27.69 -16.19
CA LEU A 203 26.80 -26.48 -15.43
C LEU A 203 27.15 -26.79 -13.96
N GLY A 204 26.60 -27.84 -13.36
CA GLY A 204 26.93 -28.27 -12.00
C GLY A 204 28.38 -28.68 -11.80
N GLU A 205 29.14 -29.03 -12.87
CA GLU A 205 30.59 -29.25 -12.81
C GLU A 205 31.36 -27.93 -12.78
N LEU A 206 30.74 -26.83 -13.27
CA LEU A 206 31.39 -25.53 -13.47
C LEU A 206 30.98 -24.48 -12.44
N ALA A 207 29.90 -24.74 -11.68
CA ALA A 207 29.34 -23.79 -10.76
C ALA A 207 28.69 -24.48 -9.54
N THR A 208 28.52 -23.71 -8.46
CA THR A 208 27.71 -24.08 -7.31
C THR A 208 26.46 -23.18 -7.26
N PHE A 209 25.36 -23.73 -6.73
CA PHE A 209 24.08 -23.03 -6.62
C PHE A 209 23.75 -22.84 -5.15
N ASP A 210 23.68 -21.58 -4.71
CA ASP A 210 23.32 -21.21 -3.35
C ASP A 210 21.96 -20.55 -3.30
N PHE A 211 21.09 -21.03 -2.39
CA PHE A 211 19.79 -20.45 -2.12
C PHE A 211 19.93 -19.42 -1.01
N VAL A 212 19.81 -18.15 -1.39
CA VAL A 212 19.96 -17.04 -0.45
C VAL A 212 18.65 -16.26 -0.33
N LYS A 213 18.43 -15.68 0.84
CA LYS A 213 17.38 -14.69 1.02
C LYS A 213 17.97 -13.32 0.65
N GLY A 214 17.37 -12.70 -0.32
CA GLY A 214 17.83 -11.38 -0.76
C GLY A 214 16.76 -10.30 -0.55
N ALA A 215 17.10 -9.09 -0.94
CA ALA A 215 16.19 -7.97 -0.86
C ALA A 215 15.03 -8.14 -1.85
N THR A 216 13.81 -8.03 -1.33
CA THR A 216 12.58 -8.04 -2.14
C THR A 216 12.43 -6.74 -2.91
N MET A 217 12.56 -5.63 -2.20
CA MET A 217 12.54 -4.28 -2.72
C MET A 217 13.34 -3.36 -1.79
N ILE A 218 14.31 -2.68 -2.34
CA ILE A 218 15.07 -1.66 -1.60
C ILE A 218 14.40 -0.31 -1.82
N GLN A 219 13.94 0.29 -0.74
CA GLN A 219 13.32 1.61 -0.74
C GLN A 219 14.24 2.63 -0.10
N SER A 220 14.24 3.83 -0.64
CA SER A 220 14.98 4.95 -0.08
C SER A 220 14.18 6.24 -0.20
N GLU A 221 14.32 7.11 0.78
CA GLU A 221 13.74 8.45 0.81
C GLU A 221 14.80 9.42 1.32
N ASN A 222 15.00 10.54 0.62
CA ASN A 222 16.01 11.54 0.97
C ASN A 222 17.41 10.94 1.21
N THR A 223 17.81 9.98 0.37
CA THR A 223 19.09 9.26 0.43
C THR A 223 19.24 8.23 1.56
N PHE A 224 18.27 8.11 2.46
CA PHE A 224 18.27 7.11 3.52
C PHE A 224 17.52 5.85 3.07
N LEU A 225 18.04 4.68 3.42
CA LEU A 225 17.29 3.43 3.30
C LEU A 225 16.07 3.49 4.21
N MET A 226 14.94 2.98 3.73
CA MET A 226 13.71 2.99 4.49
C MET A 226 12.92 1.70 4.34
N GLY A 227 12.18 1.35 5.41
CA GLY A 227 11.09 0.39 5.40
C GLY A 227 9.85 1.05 6.03
N TYR A 228 8.69 0.42 5.93
CA TYR A 228 7.50 0.96 6.57
C TYR A 228 6.58 -0.12 7.12
N VAL A 229 5.91 0.21 8.22
CA VAL A 229 4.81 -0.56 8.78
C VAL A 229 3.52 0.16 8.47
N THR A 230 2.65 -0.47 7.70
CA THR A 230 1.31 0.07 7.42
C THR A 230 0.32 -0.38 8.48
N PHE A 231 -0.70 0.41 8.71
CA PHE A 231 -1.83 0.05 9.56
C PHE A 231 -3.06 0.87 9.22
N ASP A 232 -4.23 0.41 9.67
CA ASP A 232 -5.50 1.09 9.54
C ASP A 232 -6.25 1.11 10.87
N LYS A 233 -7.20 2.02 11.02
CA LYS A 233 -7.98 2.23 12.23
C LYS A 233 -9.14 1.22 12.35
N VAL A 234 -9.64 1.07 13.57
CA VAL A 234 -10.90 0.40 13.85
C VAL A 234 -12.02 1.44 13.97
N GLY A 235 -13.12 1.23 13.25
CA GLY A 235 -14.31 2.08 13.35
C GLY A 235 -14.13 3.51 12.81
N ASN A 236 -14.89 4.46 13.37
CA ASN A 236 -14.98 5.84 12.88
C ASN A 236 -14.08 6.84 13.62
N LYS A 237 -13.06 6.38 14.35
CA LYS A 237 -12.11 7.29 15.02
C LYS A 237 -11.35 8.15 14.00
N ALA A 238 -10.99 9.37 14.40
CA ALA A 238 -10.16 10.23 13.57
C ALA A 238 -8.76 9.64 13.41
N GLU A 239 -8.20 9.69 12.19
CA GLU A 239 -6.85 9.15 11.91
C GLU A 239 -5.79 9.83 12.76
N VAL A 240 -5.92 11.14 13.00
CA VAL A 240 -5.01 11.92 13.84
C VAL A 240 -4.94 11.36 15.26
N ASP A 241 -6.08 11.03 15.86
CA ASP A 241 -6.14 10.51 17.24
C ASP A 241 -5.50 9.12 17.33
N VAL A 242 -5.78 8.26 16.33
CA VAL A 242 -5.18 6.91 16.25
C VAL A 242 -3.66 6.98 16.10
N VAL A 243 -3.17 7.88 15.25
CA VAL A 243 -1.74 8.06 15.05
C VAL A 243 -1.07 8.63 16.31
N HIS A 244 -1.68 9.61 16.98
CA HIS A 244 -1.15 10.13 18.24
C HIS A 244 -1.09 9.06 19.34
N ALA A 245 -2.12 8.22 19.45
CA ALA A 245 -2.11 7.10 20.39
C ALA A 245 -1.02 6.08 20.04
N ALA A 246 -0.86 5.77 18.77
CA ALA A 246 0.18 4.87 18.27
C ALA A 246 1.60 5.42 18.53
N GLN A 247 1.81 6.70 18.23
CA GLN A 247 3.07 7.38 18.47
C GLN A 247 3.46 7.33 19.95
N LYS A 248 2.54 7.75 20.82
CA LYS A 248 2.76 7.72 22.26
C LYS A 248 3.11 6.32 22.76
N HIS A 249 2.40 5.30 22.28
CA HIS A 249 2.66 3.90 22.69
C HIS A 249 4.04 3.42 22.21
N ILE A 250 4.43 3.71 20.98
CA ILE A 250 5.75 3.34 20.44
C ILE A 250 6.86 4.08 21.20
N ASP A 251 6.71 5.40 21.40
CA ASP A 251 7.68 6.23 22.13
C ASP A 251 7.91 5.72 23.57
N GLU A 252 6.84 5.32 24.26
CA GLU A 252 6.92 4.71 25.59
C GLU A 252 7.67 3.37 25.56
N LEU A 253 7.41 2.51 24.56
CA LEU A 253 8.11 1.23 24.44
C LEU A 253 9.59 1.40 24.12
N VAL A 254 9.94 2.37 23.31
CA VAL A 254 11.32 2.73 22.98
C VAL A 254 12.03 3.29 24.22
N ALA A 255 11.40 4.23 24.94
CA ALA A 255 11.95 4.84 26.16
C ALA A 255 12.20 3.80 27.26
N HIS A 256 11.34 2.79 27.41
CA HIS A 256 11.49 1.71 28.37
C HIS A 256 12.40 0.57 27.86
N GLY A 257 13.02 0.69 26.71
CA GLY A 257 13.92 -0.31 26.12
C GLY A 257 13.26 -1.63 25.72
N LYS A 258 11.92 -1.66 25.62
CA LYS A 258 11.17 -2.83 25.13
C LYS A 258 11.28 -2.98 23.61
N ILE A 259 11.39 -1.87 22.88
CA ILE A 259 11.79 -1.83 21.47
C ILE A 259 13.25 -1.39 21.44
N LYS A 260 14.11 -2.24 20.89
CA LYS A 260 15.54 -1.98 20.75
C LYS A 260 15.85 -1.49 19.35
N LEU A 261 16.16 -0.22 19.23
CA LEU A 261 16.60 0.37 17.98
C LEU A 261 18.12 0.29 17.86
N SER A 262 18.60 -0.20 16.73
CA SER A 262 20.02 -0.19 16.40
C SER A 262 20.51 1.26 16.22
N LYS A 263 21.81 1.49 16.39
CA LYS A 263 22.40 2.81 16.22
C LYS A 263 22.15 3.32 14.79
N GLY A 264 21.59 4.53 14.67
CA GLY A 264 21.28 5.16 13.38
C GLY A 264 19.89 4.83 12.84
N VAL A 265 19.10 3.98 13.52
CA VAL A 265 17.70 3.74 13.16
C VAL A 265 16.82 4.84 13.76
N THR A 266 15.99 5.44 12.93
CA THR A 266 14.99 6.44 13.30
C THR A 266 13.65 6.06 12.71
N TYR A 267 12.56 6.65 13.24
CA TYR A 267 11.22 6.40 12.72
C TYR A 267 10.37 7.66 12.71
N LYS A 268 9.40 7.69 11.80
CA LYS A 268 8.44 8.79 11.66
C LYS A 268 7.08 8.22 11.27
N PHE A 269 6.04 8.63 11.99
CA PHE A 269 4.67 8.38 11.55
C PHE A 269 4.36 9.26 10.33
N THR A 270 3.62 8.72 9.36
CA THR A 270 3.24 9.39 8.13
C THR A 270 1.90 8.86 7.64
N GLY A 271 1.23 9.65 6.84
CA GLY A 271 -0.07 9.26 6.29
C GLY A 271 -0.91 10.43 5.82
N THR A 272 -2.14 10.13 5.43
CA THR A 272 -3.13 11.13 5.00
C THR A 272 -3.45 12.15 6.09
N TYR A 273 -3.28 11.77 7.36
CA TYR A 273 -3.48 12.66 8.51
C TYR A 273 -2.53 13.87 8.52
N GLU A 274 -1.33 13.78 7.95
CA GLU A 274 -0.40 14.91 7.85
C GLU A 274 -1.03 16.07 7.06
N GLN A 275 -1.79 15.74 6.00
CA GLN A 275 -2.50 16.77 5.22
C GLN A 275 -3.58 17.45 6.04
N GLN A 276 -4.26 16.71 6.94
CA GLN A 276 -5.27 17.27 7.84
C GLN A 276 -4.62 18.22 8.86
N ILE A 277 -3.46 17.85 9.43
CA ILE A 277 -2.71 18.71 10.35
C ILE A 277 -2.28 19.98 9.64
N HIS A 278 -1.65 19.87 8.46
CA HIS A 278 -1.22 21.05 7.70
C HIS A 278 -2.39 21.94 7.25
N ALA A 279 -3.54 21.33 6.92
CA ALA A 279 -4.74 22.11 6.63
C ALA A 279 -5.23 22.86 7.86
N ALA A 280 -5.27 22.22 9.03
CA ALA A 280 -5.67 22.84 10.28
C ALA A 280 -4.73 24.00 10.68
N GLU A 281 -3.41 23.81 10.59
CA GLU A 281 -2.42 24.85 10.84
C GLU A 281 -2.60 26.08 9.92
N ARG A 282 -2.82 25.82 8.62
CA ARG A 282 -3.08 26.92 7.66
C ARG A 282 -4.38 27.65 7.96
N LEU A 283 -5.44 26.91 8.30
CA LEU A 283 -6.74 27.50 8.65
C LEU A 283 -6.68 28.36 9.89
N GLN A 284 -5.86 28.01 10.89
CA GLN A 284 -5.66 28.83 12.09
C GLN A 284 -5.12 30.22 11.76
N VAL A 285 -4.36 30.38 10.69
CA VAL A 285 -3.84 31.68 10.24
C VAL A 285 -4.81 32.35 9.26
N VAL A 286 -5.32 31.62 8.30
CA VAL A 286 -6.16 32.17 7.22
C VAL A 286 -7.52 32.67 7.75
N ILE A 287 -8.16 31.93 8.67
CA ILE A 287 -9.48 32.31 9.21
C ILE A 287 -9.43 33.68 9.92
N PRO A 288 -8.53 33.93 10.89
CA PRO A 288 -8.43 35.27 11.51
C PRO A 288 -8.16 36.40 10.52
N ILE A 289 -7.24 36.17 9.56
CA ILE A 289 -6.94 37.18 8.54
C ILE A 289 -8.18 37.50 7.70
N THR A 290 -8.91 36.46 7.28
CA THR A 290 -10.14 36.62 6.49
C THR A 290 -11.21 37.38 7.28
N LEU A 291 -11.40 37.06 8.57
CA LEU A 291 -12.33 37.76 9.44
C LEU A 291 -11.98 39.23 9.60
N ILE A 292 -10.70 39.52 9.77
CA ILE A 292 -10.21 40.92 9.84
C ILE A 292 -10.49 41.68 8.53
N LEU A 293 -10.21 41.04 7.38
CA LEU A 293 -10.48 41.64 6.07
C LEU A 293 -11.97 41.90 5.85
N ILE A 294 -12.84 40.94 6.20
CA ILE A 294 -14.29 41.09 6.12
C ILE A 294 -14.72 42.27 7.00
N PHE A 295 -14.21 42.34 8.23
CA PHE A 295 -14.53 43.46 9.14
C PHE A 295 -14.07 44.81 8.58
N LEU A 296 -12.87 44.89 8.01
CA LEU A 296 -12.35 46.14 7.39
C LEU A 296 -13.20 46.57 6.19
N ILE A 297 -13.62 45.61 5.33
CA ILE A 297 -14.49 45.93 4.19
C ILE A 297 -15.82 46.50 4.69
N LEU A 298 -16.43 45.85 5.70
CA LEU A 298 -17.66 46.35 6.31
C LEU A 298 -17.48 47.73 6.95
N PHE A 299 -16.33 47.95 7.63
CA PHE A 299 -16.02 49.24 8.23
C PHE A 299 -15.88 50.36 7.19
N PHE A 300 -15.21 50.11 6.09
CA PHE A 300 -15.11 51.09 4.99
C PHE A 300 -16.46 51.39 4.32
N GLN A 301 -17.33 50.34 4.26
CA GLN A 301 -18.68 50.50 3.70
C GLN A 301 -19.59 51.33 4.59
N PHE A 302 -19.64 51.01 5.90
CA PHE A 302 -20.59 51.63 6.82
C PHE A 302 -20.02 52.86 7.55
N LYS A 303 -18.69 53.06 7.52
CA LYS A 303 -17.97 54.16 8.24
C LYS A 303 -18.37 54.27 9.73
N SER A 304 -18.84 53.18 10.32
CA SER A 304 -19.29 53.10 11.70
C SER A 304 -18.94 51.73 12.27
N VAL A 305 -18.18 51.71 13.35
CA VAL A 305 -17.79 50.48 14.05
C VAL A 305 -19.02 49.69 14.51
N MET A 306 -20.01 50.40 15.08
CA MET A 306 -21.21 49.73 15.59
C MET A 306 -22.02 49.03 14.47
N ALA A 307 -22.24 49.73 13.35
CA ALA A 307 -22.95 49.15 12.21
C ALA A 307 -22.17 47.97 11.61
N SER A 308 -20.85 48.10 11.51
CA SER A 308 -19.98 47.00 11.03
C SER A 308 -20.03 45.79 11.94
N MET A 309 -20.02 45.96 13.24
CA MET A 309 -20.13 44.85 14.22
C MET A 309 -21.47 44.11 14.14
N ILE A 310 -22.57 44.85 13.96
CA ILE A 310 -23.91 44.23 13.81
C ILE A 310 -23.93 43.32 12.55
N HIS A 311 -23.43 43.82 11.41
CA HIS A 311 -23.37 43.03 10.19
C HIS A 311 -22.38 41.88 10.30
N PHE A 312 -21.23 42.09 10.94
CA PHE A 312 -20.22 41.07 11.17
C PHE A 312 -20.73 39.90 12.05
N SER A 313 -21.64 40.22 12.99
CA SER A 313 -22.29 39.17 13.81
C SER A 313 -23.05 38.15 12.99
N GLY A 314 -23.53 38.49 11.78
CA GLY A 314 -24.14 37.58 10.84
C GLY A 314 -23.23 36.43 10.41
N VAL A 315 -21.91 36.65 10.43
CA VAL A 315 -20.92 35.57 10.13
C VAL A 315 -21.02 34.46 11.17
N PHE A 316 -21.15 34.81 12.45
CA PHE A 316 -21.29 33.80 13.52
C PHE A 316 -22.59 33.03 13.42
N VAL A 317 -23.69 33.70 13.05
CA VAL A 317 -24.99 33.06 12.84
C VAL A 317 -24.94 32.08 11.66
N ALA A 318 -24.30 32.49 10.54
CA ALA A 318 -24.11 31.63 9.38
C ALA A 318 -23.25 30.41 9.72
N PHE A 319 -22.18 30.60 10.49
CA PHE A 319 -21.32 29.50 10.96
C PHE A 319 -22.10 28.52 11.83
N ALA A 320 -22.84 29.03 12.83
CA ALA A 320 -23.66 28.21 13.71
C ALA A 320 -24.71 27.41 12.90
N GLY A 321 -25.38 28.06 11.94
CA GLY A 321 -26.34 27.40 11.05
C GLY A 321 -25.72 26.26 10.22
N GLY A 322 -24.52 26.48 9.69
CA GLY A 322 -23.75 25.47 8.97
C GLY A 322 -23.43 24.24 9.83
N PHE A 323 -22.93 24.45 11.05
CA PHE A 323 -22.61 23.35 11.97
C PHE A 323 -23.86 22.61 12.45
N ILE A 324 -24.96 23.31 12.72
CA ILE A 324 -26.25 22.70 13.07
C ILE A 324 -26.73 21.82 11.91
N LEU A 325 -26.62 22.28 10.68
CA LEU A 325 -27.02 21.51 9.52
C LEU A 325 -26.16 20.22 9.35
N ILE A 326 -24.85 20.35 9.50
CA ILE A 326 -23.92 19.19 9.45
C ILE A 326 -24.28 18.19 10.57
N TRP A 327 -24.55 18.68 11.79
CA TRP A 327 -24.97 17.83 12.90
C TRP A 327 -26.31 17.13 12.62
N LEU A 328 -27.28 17.84 12.03
CA LEU A 328 -28.57 17.27 11.63
C LEU A 328 -28.40 16.16 10.57
N TYR A 329 -27.54 16.37 9.57
CA TYR A 329 -27.23 15.33 8.57
C TYR A 329 -26.56 14.08 9.17
N GLY A 330 -25.87 14.22 10.30
CA GLY A 330 -25.32 13.10 11.06
C GLY A 330 -26.36 12.32 11.89
N GLN A 331 -27.62 12.79 11.95
CA GLN A 331 -28.70 12.11 12.68
C GLN A 331 -29.49 11.20 11.73
N ASP A 332 -29.62 9.92 12.08
CA ASP A 332 -30.29 8.92 11.24
C ASP A 332 -31.73 9.32 10.86
N TRP A 333 -32.47 9.93 11.81
CA TRP A 333 -33.84 10.38 11.56
C TRP A 333 -33.93 11.50 10.51
N PHE A 334 -32.95 12.42 10.49
CA PHE A 334 -32.94 13.53 9.54
C PHE A 334 -32.46 13.07 8.16
N PHE A 335 -31.45 12.19 8.14
CA PHE A 335 -30.94 11.59 6.91
C PHE A 335 -32.01 10.75 6.21
N ASN A 336 -32.70 9.89 6.95
CA ASN A 336 -33.76 9.05 6.41
C ASN A 336 -34.97 9.88 5.93
N PHE A 337 -35.30 11.00 6.58
CA PHE A 337 -36.34 11.89 6.16
C PHE A 337 -36.08 12.53 4.80
N ASN A 338 -34.83 12.92 4.52
CA ASN A 338 -34.46 13.51 3.25
C ASN A 338 -34.41 12.49 2.08
N ILE A 339 -34.03 11.24 2.34
CA ILE A 339 -34.00 10.19 1.31
C ILE A 339 -35.40 9.65 0.99
N ALA A 340 -36.31 9.66 1.93
CA ALA A 340 -37.71 9.22 1.71
C ALA A 340 -38.53 10.17 0.82
N GLY A 341 -38.00 11.35 0.53
CA GLY A 341 -38.66 12.38 -0.30
C GLY A 341 -38.11 12.50 -1.73
N VAL A 342 -37.20 11.64 -2.18
CA VAL A 342 -36.63 11.63 -3.55
C VAL A 342 -36.97 10.34 -4.25
#